data_9b88dd95ff498e58f958bd61efade28c
#
_entry.id   9b88dd95ff498e58f958bd61efade28c
#
_cell.length_a   1.000
_cell.length_b   1.000
_cell.length_c   1.000
_cell.angle_alpha   90.00
_cell.angle_beta   90.00
_cell.angle_gamma   90.00
#
_symmetry.space_group_name_H-M   'P 1'
#
loop_
_entity.id
_entity.type
_entity.pdbx_description
1 polymer ?
#
loop_
_entity_poly.entity_id
_entity_poly.type
_entity_poly.pdbx_seq_one_letter_code
_entity_poly.pdbx_strand_id
1 'polypeptide(L)'
;MRLAEAVKEDLPAWCRLVGPDMLATRPGEAGSTSYFIRKKSADAVLKQDLDQAKNYVGRARVRGRGGMGAEVFVRNHSFAAGQPVSFDTADQAISAIEYLLGSLGACLAVGFQWRASQRGITVHNLEVALQARAQDILVYLGLQDAGNPGLADVRATVYVDADADPEALEELLAETVRRSPVAQTFQHAVSFTAELRKA
;
A
#
# COMPACT_ATOMS: atom_id res chain seq x y z
N MET A 1 26.57 -2.06 -30.99
CA MET A 1 27.68 -1.62 -30.12
C MET A 1 27.23 -0.95 -28.81
N ARG A 2 26.04 -0.35 -28.70
CA ARG A 2 25.54 0.27 -27.45
C ARG A 2 25.01 -0.68 -26.38
N LEU A 3 24.57 -1.89 -26.73
CA LEU A 3 24.05 -2.89 -25.78
C LEU A 3 25.12 -3.43 -24.80
N ALA A 4 26.37 -3.52 -25.23
CA ALA A 4 27.45 -4.05 -24.38
C ALA A 4 27.94 -3.06 -23.29
N GLU A 5 27.76 -1.75 -23.50
CA GLU A 5 28.08 -0.73 -22.49
C GLU A 5 27.02 -0.63 -21.42
N ALA A 6 25.74 -0.69 -21.78
CA ALA A 6 24.62 -0.71 -20.83
C ALA A 6 24.73 -1.89 -19.85
N VAL A 7 25.09 -3.06 -20.30
CA VAL A 7 25.25 -4.24 -19.43
C VAL A 7 26.33 -4.07 -18.37
N LYS A 8 27.39 -3.29 -18.65
CA LYS A 8 28.45 -3.03 -17.64
C LYS A 8 27.97 -2.22 -16.46
N GLU A 9 27.02 -1.33 -16.68
CA GLU A 9 26.43 -0.47 -15.63
C GLU A 9 25.18 -1.09 -15.01
N ASP A 10 24.31 -1.66 -15.83
CA ASP A 10 23.03 -2.17 -15.42
C ASP A 10 23.13 -3.47 -14.60
N LEU A 11 24.02 -4.40 -14.98
CA LEU A 11 24.13 -5.68 -14.31
C LEU A 11 24.62 -5.57 -12.86
N PRO A 12 25.65 -4.76 -12.52
CA PRO A 12 26.03 -4.51 -11.13
C PRO A 12 24.91 -3.80 -10.33
N ALA A 13 24.20 -2.86 -10.98
CA ALA A 13 23.07 -2.19 -10.36
C ALA A 13 21.93 -3.17 -10.08
N TRP A 14 21.61 -4.02 -11.05
CA TRP A 14 20.60 -5.07 -10.90
C TRP A 14 20.97 -6.07 -9.78
N CYS A 15 22.22 -6.53 -9.71
CA CYS A 15 22.68 -7.40 -8.63
C CYS A 15 22.50 -6.76 -7.24
N ARG A 16 22.76 -5.46 -7.12
CA ARG A 16 22.52 -4.71 -5.86
C ARG A 16 21.04 -4.63 -5.49
N LEU A 17 20.16 -4.52 -6.48
CA LEU A 17 18.71 -4.36 -6.27
C LEU A 17 18.00 -5.69 -6.01
N VAL A 18 18.40 -6.76 -6.75
CA VAL A 18 17.68 -8.04 -6.75
C VAL A 18 18.35 -9.07 -5.86
N GLY A 19 19.59 -8.81 -5.41
CA GLY A 19 20.26 -9.54 -4.36
C GLY A 19 21.21 -10.67 -4.75
N PRO A 20 21.41 -11.07 -6.05
CA PRO A 20 22.51 -11.98 -6.40
C PRO A 20 23.87 -11.35 -6.10
N ASP A 21 24.83 -12.15 -5.68
CA ASP A 21 26.20 -11.65 -5.44
C ASP A 21 26.98 -11.65 -6.75
N MET A 22 27.47 -10.48 -7.15
CA MET A 22 28.46 -10.41 -8.24
C MET A 22 29.82 -10.86 -7.69
N LEU A 23 30.33 -11.99 -8.16
CA LEU A 23 31.58 -12.61 -7.67
C LEU A 23 32.80 -12.04 -8.38
N ALA A 24 32.73 -11.90 -9.69
CA ALA A 24 33.83 -11.45 -10.51
C ALA A 24 33.37 -10.96 -11.89
N THR A 25 34.18 -10.08 -12.48
CA THR A 25 34.07 -9.68 -13.88
C THR A 25 35.41 -10.00 -14.54
N ARG A 26 35.41 -10.72 -15.66
CA ARG A 26 36.64 -11.05 -16.40
C ARG A 26 36.51 -10.59 -17.84
N PRO A 27 37.54 -9.92 -18.39
CA PRO A 27 37.61 -9.68 -19.83
C PRO A 27 37.75 -11.02 -20.57
N GLY A 28 36.98 -11.18 -21.63
CA GLY A 28 37.03 -12.34 -22.52
C GLY A 28 37.66 -11.99 -23.86
N GLU A 29 37.77 -12.99 -24.73
CA GLU A 29 38.29 -12.81 -26.10
C GLU A 29 37.36 -11.91 -26.93
N ALA A 30 37.92 -11.24 -27.93
CA ALA A 30 37.22 -10.34 -28.87
C ALA A 30 36.43 -9.20 -28.20
N GLY A 31 36.89 -8.70 -27.03
CA GLY A 31 36.27 -7.55 -26.36
C GLY A 31 35.01 -7.93 -25.57
N SER A 32 34.72 -9.22 -25.39
CA SER A 32 33.63 -9.67 -24.53
C SER A 32 33.97 -9.52 -23.06
N THR A 33 32.92 -9.51 -22.19
CA THR A 33 33.09 -9.45 -20.74
C THR A 33 32.24 -10.55 -20.12
N SER A 34 32.84 -11.39 -19.28
CA SER A 34 32.17 -12.45 -18.54
C SER A 34 31.86 -11.98 -17.12
N TYR A 35 30.62 -12.11 -16.70
CA TYR A 35 30.16 -11.81 -15.36
C TYR A 35 29.85 -13.10 -14.63
N PHE A 36 30.42 -13.27 -13.44
CA PHE A 36 30.16 -14.40 -12.57
C PHE A 36 29.23 -13.96 -11.44
N ILE A 37 28.04 -14.53 -11.45
CA ILE A 37 26.98 -14.17 -10.52
C ILE A 37 26.62 -15.42 -9.71
N ARG A 38 26.64 -15.30 -8.38
CA ARG A 38 26.14 -16.34 -7.47
C ARG A 38 24.66 -16.08 -7.20
N LYS A 39 23.81 -17.00 -7.63
CA LYS A 39 22.41 -17.01 -7.21
C LYS A 39 22.35 -17.36 -5.72
N LYS A 40 21.71 -16.53 -4.90
CA LYS A 40 21.43 -16.89 -3.50
C LYS A 40 20.54 -18.13 -3.49
N SER A 41 20.72 -19.00 -2.49
CA SER A 41 19.82 -20.13 -2.30
C SER A 41 18.39 -19.58 -2.06
N ALA A 42 17.39 -20.30 -2.55
CA ALA A 42 16.00 -19.91 -2.34
C ALA A 42 15.68 -19.71 -0.84
N ASP A 43 16.25 -20.54 0.01
CA ASP A 43 16.08 -20.44 1.48
C ASP A 43 16.70 -19.18 2.08
N ALA A 44 17.87 -18.76 1.59
CA ALA A 44 18.55 -17.54 2.08
C ALA A 44 17.81 -16.27 1.65
N VAL A 45 17.28 -16.24 0.41
CA VAL A 45 16.43 -15.14 -0.08
C VAL A 45 15.14 -15.09 0.71
N LEU A 46 14.46 -16.22 0.86
CA LEU A 46 13.21 -16.31 1.62
C LEU A 46 13.40 -15.85 3.08
N LYS A 47 14.49 -16.27 3.73
CA LYS A 47 14.78 -15.83 5.11
C LYS A 47 14.99 -14.32 5.19
N GLN A 48 15.75 -13.75 4.27
CA GLN A 48 15.99 -12.31 4.22
C GLN A 48 14.67 -11.53 3.98
N ASP A 49 13.85 -12.00 3.05
CA ASP A 49 12.54 -11.39 2.72
C ASP A 49 11.58 -11.48 3.91
N LEU A 50 11.56 -12.62 4.61
CA LEU A 50 10.75 -12.80 5.83
C LEU A 50 11.21 -11.87 6.96
N ASP A 51 12.50 -11.69 7.16
CA ASP A 51 13.04 -10.80 8.18
C ASP A 51 12.74 -9.32 7.84
N GLN A 52 12.81 -8.93 6.57
CA GLN A 52 12.39 -7.61 6.11
C GLN A 52 10.89 -7.38 6.29
N ALA A 53 10.07 -8.38 5.95
CA ALA A 53 8.62 -8.30 6.09
C ALA A 53 8.19 -8.16 7.55
N LYS A 54 8.83 -8.89 8.49
CA LYS A 54 8.56 -8.78 9.92
C LYS A 54 8.87 -7.40 10.50
N ASN A 55 9.83 -6.69 9.92
CA ASN A 55 10.28 -5.38 10.36
C ASN A 55 9.74 -4.24 9.49
N TYR A 56 8.66 -4.50 8.74
CA TYR A 56 8.06 -3.47 7.89
C TYR A 56 7.53 -2.30 8.71
N VAL A 57 7.98 -1.09 8.38
CA VAL A 57 7.53 0.16 9.00
C VAL A 57 7.06 1.12 7.92
N GLY A 58 5.76 1.40 7.90
CA GLY A 58 5.19 2.46 7.07
C GLY A 58 5.56 3.84 7.63
N ARG A 59 5.88 4.79 6.75
CA ARG A 59 6.18 6.19 7.13
C ARG A 59 5.47 7.13 6.19
N ALA A 60 4.86 8.16 6.76
CA ALA A 60 4.32 9.29 6.04
C ALA A 60 4.75 10.60 6.72
N ARG A 61 4.84 11.68 5.95
CA ARG A 61 5.01 13.04 6.47
C ARG A 61 3.86 13.89 5.95
N VAL A 62 3.26 14.66 6.81
CA VAL A 62 2.17 15.58 6.44
C VAL A 62 2.57 16.99 6.80
N ARG A 63 2.34 17.93 5.87
CA ARG A 63 2.56 19.36 6.07
C ARG A 63 1.24 20.11 5.91
N GLY A 64 0.89 20.92 6.89
CA GLY A 64 -0.21 21.89 6.74
C GLY A 64 0.15 22.93 5.66
N ARG A 65 -0.83 23.24 4.81
CA ARG A 65 -0.70 24.22 3.72
C ARG A 65 -1.35 25.57 4.06
N GLY A 66 -1.83 25.73 5.28
CA GLY A 66 -2.70 26.83 5.69
C GLY A 66 -4.16 26.55 5.38
N GLY A 67 -5.08 27.29 6.01
CA GLY A 67 -6.50 26.98 5.96
C GLY A 67 -6.77 25.54 6.43
N MET A 68 -7.58 24.80 5.68
CA MET A 68 -7.96 23.43 5.98
C MET A 68 -7.22 22.39 5.10
N GLY A 69 -6.17 22.82 4.40
CA GLY A 69 -5.41 21.96 3.47
C GLY A 69 -4.16 21.38 4.07
N ALA A 70 -3.79 20.18 3.61
CA ALA A 70 -2.54 19.52 3.92
C ALA A 70 -1.94 18.84 2.68
N GLU A 71 -0.66 18.57 2.73
CA GLU A 71 0.03 17.75 1.72
C GLU A 71 0.70 16.57 2.40
N VAL A 72 0.41 15.39 1.90
CA VAL A 72 0.92 14.11 2.39
C VAL A 72 2.03 13.62 1.48
N PHE A 73 3.14 13.21 2.08
CA PHE A 73 4.32 12.66 1.40
C PHE A 73 4.55 11.24 1.87
N VAL A 74 4.59 10.31 0.94
CA VAL A 74 4.89 8.89 1.18
C VAL A 74 5.89 8.40 0.15
N ARG A 75 7.11 8.12 0.58
CA ARG A 75 8.23 7.79 -0.32
C ARG A 75 8.46 8.91 -1.35
N ASN A 76 8.30 8.62 -2.65
CA ASN A 76 8.41 9.56 -3.78
C ASN A 76 7.05 10.05 -4.31
N HIS A 77 5.96 9.79 -3.57
CA HIS A 77 4.62 10.24 -3.92
C HIS A 77 4.17 11.36 -3.00
N SER A 78 3.41 12.29 -3.54
CA SER A 78 2.68 13.29 -2.75
C SER A 78 1.25 13.45 -3.26
N PHE A 79 0.35 13.82 -2.36
CA PHE A 79 -1.03 14.10 -2.66
C PHE A 79 -1.62 15.10 -1.67
N ALA A 80 -2.60 15.88 -2.12
CA ALA A 80 -3.29 16.85 -1.29
C ALA A 80 -4.38 16.19 -0.45
N ALA A 81 -4.61 16.72 0.76
CA ALA A 81 -5.74 16.39 1.62
C ALA A 81 -6.45 17.65 2.06
N GLY A 82 -7.77 17.60 2.14
CA GLY A 82 -8.65 18.72 2.52
C GLY A 82 -9.72 18.29 3.51
N GLN A 83 -10.81 19.03 3.50
CA GLN A 83 -12.04 18.71 4.22
C GLN A 83 -13.11 18.17 3.26
N PRO A 84 -14.11 17.42 3.74
CA PRO A 84 -15.25 17.04 2.92
C PRO A 84 -15.93 18.28 2.32
N VAL A 85 -16.45 18.15 1.11
CA VAL A 85 -17.15 19.24 0.40
C VAL A 85 -18.32 19.84 1.19
N SER A 86 -18.91 19.06 2.10
CA SER A 86 -19.94 19.54 3.04
C SER A 86 -19.42 20.55 4.08
N PHE A 87 -18.12 20.64 4.28
CA PHE A 87 -17.46 21.57 5.22
C PHE A 87 -16.50 22.54 4.52
N ASP A 88 -16.13 22.24 3.28
CA ASP A 88 -15.31 23.11 2.42
C ASP A 88 -15.97 23.22 1.05
N THR A 89 -16.51 24.40 0.75
CA THR A 89 -17.19 24.67 -0.52
C THR A 89 -16.23 24.73 -1.71
N ALA A 90 -14.94 24.83 -1.48
CA ALA A 90 -13.92 24.87 -2.53
C ALA A 90 -13.55 23.49 -3.10
N ASP A 91 -13.83 22.41 -2.35
CA ASP A 91 -13.55 21.02 -2.74
C ASP A 91 -12.16 20.83 -3.38
N GLN A 92 -11.14 21.35 -2.69
CA GLN A 92 -9.78 21.39 -3.23
C GLN A 92 -9.09 20.03 -3.24
N ALA A 93 -9.48 19.13 -2.33
CA ALA A 93 -8.92 17.80 -2.22
C ALA A 93 -9.80 16.91 -1.34
N ILE A 94 -9.70 15.61 -1.56
CA ILE A 94 -10.43 14.61 -0.76
C ILE A 94 -10.02 14.68 0.72
N SER A 95 -10.95 14.35 1.60
CA SER A 95 -10.74 14.39 3.04
C SER A 95 -9.90 13.23 3.57
N ALA A 96 -9.39 13.35 4.80
CA ALA A 96 -8.68 12.29 5.47
C ALA A 96 -9.55 11.03 5.68
N ILE A 97 -10.86 11.18 5.90
CA ILE A 97 -11.80 10.05 6.02
C ILE A 97 -11.94 9.33 4.69
N GLU A 98 -12.05 10.06 3.57
CA GLU A 98 -12.12 9.47 2.23
C GLU A 98 -10.82 8.77 1.87
N TYR A 99 -9.65 9.32 2.26
CA TYR A 99 -8.38 8.59 2.13
C TYR A 99 -8.35 7.30 2.95
N LEU A 100 -8.90 7.32 4.16
CA LEU A 100 -8.99 6.11 5.00
C LEU A 100 -9.86 5.03 4.33
N LEU A 101 -11.00 5.40 3.76
CA LEU A 101 -11.84 4.49 2.97
C LEU A 101 -11.12 4.01 1.71
N GLY A 102 -10.49 4.93 0.97
CA GLY A 102 -9.70 4.59 -0.21
C GLY A 102 -8.56 3.62 0.10
N SER A 103 -7.91 3.76 1.26
CA SER A 103 -6.85 2.84 1.70
C SER A 103 -7.38 1.43 1.97
N LEU A 104 -8.56 1.33 2.59
CA LEU A 104 -9.24 0.05 2.80
C LEU A 104 -9.59 -0.60 1.47
N GLY A 105 -10.22 0.16 0.55
CA GLY A 105 -10.57 -0.32 -0.79
C GLY A 105 -9.37 -0.82 -1.57
N ALA A 106 -8.30 -0.03 -1.60
CA ALA A 106 -7.07 -0.40 -2.28
C ALA A 106 -6.45 -1.68 -1.68
N CYS A 107 -6.43 -1.80 -0.34
CA CYS A 107 -5.89 -2.99 0.32
C CYS A 107 -6.73 -4.26 0.00
N LEU A 108 -8.06 -4.13 -0.06
CA LEU A 108 -8.94 -5.24 -0.43
C LEU A 108 -8.77 -5.61 -1.91
N ALA A 109 -8.78 -4.62 -2.81
CA ALA A 109 -8.66 -4.87 -4.25
C ALA A 109 -7.34 -5.54 -4.61
N VAL A 110 -6.21 -4.98 -4.17
CA VAL A 110 -4.88 -5.55 -4.43
C VAL A 110 -4.73 -6.94 -3.78
N GLY A 111 -5.22 -7.07 -2.53
CA GLY A 111 -5.17 -8.34 -1.81
C GLY A 111 -6.01 -9.44 -2.47
N PHE A 112 -7.18 -9.09 -3.01
CA PHE A 112 -8.07 -10.00 -3.74
C PHE A 112 -7.42 -10.48 -5.04
N GLN A 113 -6.94 -9.56 -5.87
CA GLN A 113 -6.28 -9.89 -7.13
C GLN A 113 -5.05 -10.78 -6.93
N TRP A 114 -4.22 -10.46 -5.93
CA TRP A 114 -3.05 -11.28 -5.64
C TRP A 114 -3.42 -12.70 -5.25
N ARG A 115 -4.41 -12.90 -4.38
CA ARG A 115 -4.86 -14.25 -3.97
C ARG A 115 -5.57 -15.00 -5.08
N ALA A 116 -6.35 -14.29 -5.90
CA ALA A 116 -6.93 -14.86 -7.11
C ALA A 116 -5.85 -15.44 -8.03
N SER A 117 -4.80 -14.65 -8.29
CA SER A 117 -3.65 -15.09 -9.07
C SER A 117 -2.96 -16.33 -8.50
N GLN A 118 -2.80 -16.41 -7.17
CA GLN A 118 -2.21 -17.60 -6.51
C GLN A 118 -3.07 -18.86 -6.67
N ARG A 119 -4.38 -18.69 -6.81
CA ARG A 119 -5.33 -19.80 -7.04
C ARG A 119 -5.59 -20.08 -8.53
N GLY A 120 -4.91 -19.36 -9.43
CA GLY A 120 -5.10 -19.49 -10.88
C GLY A 120 -6.45 -18.96 -11.37
N ILE A 121 -7.12 -18.10 -10.60
CA ILE A 121 -8.39 -17.46 -10.95
C ILE A 121 -8.08 -16.20 -11.77
N THR A 122 -8.65 -16.11 -12.98
CA THR A 122 -8.58 -14.91 -13.80
C THR A 122 -9.66 -13.93 -13.36
N VAL A 123 -9.28 -12.73 -12.96
CA VAL A 123 -10.19 -11.63 -12.63
C VAL A 123 -10.25 -10.68 -13.82
N HIS A 124 -11.42 -10.51 -14.42
CA HIS A 124 -11.66 -9.64 -15.57
C HIS A 124 -11.98 -8.22 -15.14
N ASN A 125 -12.77 -8.06 -14.06
CA ASN A 125 -13.10 -6.78 -13.48
C ASN A 125 -13.22 -6.89 -11.95
N LEU A 126 -12.80 -5.85 -11.24
CA LEU A 126 -12.92 -5.78 -9.78
C LEU A 126 -13.14 -4.33 -9.37
N GLU A 127 -14.22 -4.10 -8.66
CA GLU A 127 -14.54 -2.82 -8.05
C GLU A 127 -14.83 -3.02 -6.56
N VAL A 128 -14.36 -2.11 -5.72
CA VAL A 128 -14.67 -2.08 -4.28
C VAL A 128 -15.31 -0.76 -3.95
N ALA A 129 -16.62 -0.77 -3.73
CA ALA A 129 -17.37 0.39 -3.27
C ALA A 129 -17.38 0.41 -1.74
N LEU A 130 -17.09 1.59 -1.16
CA LEU A 130 -17.05 1.78 0.28
C LEU A 130 -17.94 2.92 0.71
N GLN A 131 -18.57 2.75 1.86
CA GLN A 131 -19.29 3.81 2.55
C GLN A 131 -19.03 3.72 4.05
N ALA A 132 -19.03 4.87 4.71
CA ALA A 132 -18.90 4.96 6.15
C ALA A 132 -19.80 6.06 6.70
N ARG A 133 -20.19 5.91 7.97
CA ARG A 133 -20.91 6.91 8.71
C ARG A 133 -20.08 7.35 9.91
N ALA A 134 -19.88 8.66 10.07
CA ALA A 134 -19.32 9.22 11.30
C ALA A 134 -20.29 8.98 12.46
N GLN A 135 -19.76 8.60 13.62
CA GLN A 135 -20.57 8.37 14.80
C GLN A 135 -21.08 9.70 15.36
N ASP A 136 -20.21 10.68 15.52
CA ASP A 136 -20.55 11.98 16.07
C ASP A 136 -19.70 13.09 15.44
N ILE A 137 -20.21 13.64 14.35
CA ILE A 137 -19.52 14.70 13.62
C ILE A 137 -19.50 16.03 14.39
N LEU A 138 -20.45 16.25 15.30
CA LEU A 138 -20.53 17.49 16.08
C LEU A 138 -19.38 17.60 17.09
N VAL A 139 -18.90 16.46 17.61
CA VAL A 139 -17.69 16.42 18.44
C VAL A 139 -16.45 16.80 17.61
N TYR A 140 -16.34 16.30 16.38
CA TYR A 140 -15.26 16.68 15.48
C TYR A 140 -15.26 18.19 15.17
N LEU A 141 -16.44 18.76 14.99
CA LEU A 141 -16.61 20.21 14.72
C LEU A 141 -16.46 21.09 15.97
N GLY A 142 -16.29 20.52 17.16
CA GLY A 142 -16.21 21.28 18.41
C GLY A 142 -17.56 21.92 18.85
N LEU A 143 -18.66 21.39 18.35
CA LEU A 143 -20.01 21.83 18.70
C LEU A 143 -20.58 21.02 19.87
N GLN A 144 -19.95 19.94 20.23
CA GLN A 144 -20.24 19.10 21.40
C GLN A 144 -18.93 18.66 22.04
N ASP A 145 -18.92 18.60 23.39
CA ASP A 145 -17.72 18.25 24.17
C ASP A 145 -17.60 16.73 24.42
N ALA A 146 -18.70 15.98 24.26
CA ALA A 146 -18.74 14.56 24.57
C ALA A 146 -19.26 13.74 23.39
N GLY A 147 -18.69 12.56 23.19
CA GLY A 147 -19.03 11.66 22.09
C GLY A 147 -17.78 11.05 21.45
N ASN A 148 -17.96 10.27 20.39
CA ASN A 148 -16.88 9.65 19.63
C ASN A 148 -16.92 10.17 18.18
N PRO A 149 -15.94 10.98 17.72
CA PRO A 149 -15.92 11.48 16.35
C PRO A 149 -15.50 10.44 15.30
N GLY A 150 -15.18 9.22 15.71
CA GLY A 150 -14.78 8.15 14.81
C GLY A 150 -15.88 7.65 13.90
N LEU A 151 -15.56 6.65 13.09
CA LEU A 151 -16.55 5.98 12.23
C LEU A 151 -17.37 4.97 13.04
N ALA A 152 -18.69 5.00 12.86
CA ALA A 152 -19.61 4.04 13.47
C ALA A 152 -19.71 2.75 12.69
N ASP A 153 -19.85 2.89 11.36
CA ASP A 153 -20.00 1.79 10.42
C ASP A 153 -19.10 2.01 9.22
N VAL A 154 -18.48 0.94 8.74
CA VAL A 154 -17.80 0.92 7.45
C VAL A 154 -18.29 -0.31 6.69
N ARG A 155 -18.83 -0.11 5.50
CA ARG A 155 -19.29 -1.17 4.61
C ARG A 155 -18.47 -1.15 3.33
N ALA A 156 -17.95 -2.31 2.95
CA ALA A 156 -17.34 -2.54 1.64
C ALA A 156 -18.21 -3.52 0.84
N THR A 157 -18.49 -3.16 -0.40
CA THR A 157 -19.15 -4.05 -1.38
C THR A 157 -18.16 -4.32 -2.49
N VAL A 158 -17.90 -5.58 -2.77
CA VAL A 158 -16.98 -6.02 -3.81
C VAL A 158 -17.79 -6.53 -4.99
N TYR A 159 -17.59 -5.92 -6.15
CA TYR A 159 -18.12 -6.36 -7.42
C TYR A 159 -16.98 -6.99 -8.21
N VAL A 160 -17.17 -8.25 -8.62
CA VAL A 160 -16.10 -9.00 -9.30
C VAL A 160 -16.69 -9.78 -10.48
N ASP A 161 -15.97 -9.73 -11.60
CA ASP A 161 -16.14 -10.60 -12.76
C ASP A 161 -14.86 -11.44 -12.89
N ALA A 162 -14.98 -12.76 -12.76
CA ALA A 162 -13.86 -13.68 -12.72
C ALA A 162 -14.24 -15.11 -13.14
N ASP A 163 -13.25 -15.88 -13.57
CA ASP A 163 -13.39 -17.28 -13.98
C ASP A 163 -13.42 -18.22 -12.76
N ALA A 164 -14.41 -18.04 -11.88
CA ALA A 164 -14.61 -18.89 -10.70
C ALA A 164 -16.08 -18.87 -10.27
N ASP A 165 -16.52 -19.89 -9.53
CA ASP A 165 -17.85 -19.95 -8.97
C ASP A 165 -18.01 -18.97 -7.78
N PRO A 166 -19.26 -18.60 -7.44
CA PRO A 166 -19.53 -17.66 -6.37
C PRO A 166 -18.94 -18.08 -5.01
N GLU A 167 -18.97 -19.36 -4.68
CA GLU A 167 -18.47 -19.87 -3.38
C GLU A 167 -16.95 -19.66 -3.28
N ALA A 168 -16.21 -19.95 -4.34
CA ALA A 168 -14.75 -19.72 -4.39
C ALA A 168 -14.41 -18.22 -4.26
N LEU A 169 -15.23 -17.34 -4.85
CA LEU A 169 -15.06 -15.88 -4.76
C LEU A 169 -15.38 -15.37 -3.34
N GLU A 170 -16.40 -15.91 -2.68
CA GLU A 170 -16.71 -15.58 -1.28
C GLU A 170 -15.61 -16.03 -0.31
N GLU A 171 -15.08 -17.24 -0.47
CA GLU A 171 -13.94 -17.71 0.30
C GLU A 171 -12.68 -16.82 0.08
N LEU A 172 -12.43 -16.45 -1.17
CA LEU A 172 -11.33 -15.57 -1.55
C LEU A 172 -11.46 -14.20 -0.89
N LEU A 173 -12.69 -13.64 -0.87
CA LEU A 173 -12.97 -12.38 -0.19
C LEU A 173 -12.78 -12.50 1.33
N ALA A 174 -13.31 -13.55 1.94
CA ALA A 174 -13.16 -13.79 3.37
C ALA A 174 -11.68 -13.91 3.78
N GLU A 175 -10.88 -14.61 2.98
CA GLU A 175 -9.43 -14.69 3.20
C GLU A 175 -8.76 -13.33 3.01
N THR A 176 -9.18 -12.57 2.00
CA THR A 176 -8.64 -11.24 1.72
C THR A 176 -8.88 -10.30 2.90
N VAL A 177 -10.08 -10.25 3.44
CA VAL A 177 -10.43 -9.44 4.62
C VAL A 177 -9.61 -9.87 5.84
N ARG A 178 -9.54 -11.16 6.11
CA ARG A 178 -8.78 -11.71 7.25
C ARG A 178 -7.29 -11.36 7.18
N ARG A 179 -6.71 -11.26 5.99
CA ARG A 179 -5.29 -10.98 5.77
C ARG A 179 -4.99 -9.53 5.37
N SER A 180 -6.00 -8.67 5.31
CA SER A 180 -5.83 -7.25 5.02
C SER A 180 -5.37 -6.50 6.27
N PRO A 181 -4.16 -5.89 6.31
CA PRO A 181 -3.73 -5.14 7.46
C PRO A 181 -4.63 -3.94 7.73
N VAL A 182 -5.19 -3.30 6.69
CA VAL A 182 -6.10 -2.16 6.86
C VAL A 182 -7.44 -2.63 7.42
N ALA A 183 -8.04 -3.72 6.89
CA ALA A 183 -9.29 -4.26 7.43
C ALA A 183 -9.11 -4.71 8.90
N GLN A 184 -7.99 -5.34 9.24
CA GLN A 184 -7.69 -5.73 10.63
C GLN A 184 -7.52 -4.51 11.54
N THR A 185 -7.00 -3.39 11.04
CA THR A 185 -6.91 -2.13 11.80
C THR A 185 -8.30 -1.54 12.09
N PHE A 186 -9.29 -1.72 11.19
CA PHE A 186 -10.67 -1.33 11.45
C PHE A 186 -11.37 -2.24 12.48
N GLN A 187 -11.02 -3.50 12.53
CA GLN A 187 -11.64 -4.48 13.42
C GLN A 187 -11.03 -4.52 14.83
N HIS A 188 -9.80 -4.06 14.98
CA HIS A 188 -9.03 -4.13 16.21
C HIS A 188 -8.45 -2.77 16.57
N ALA A 189 -8.52 -2.40 17.85
CA ALA A 189 -7.89 -1.18 18.34
C ALA A 189 -6.37 -1.26 18.23
N VAL A 190 -5.76 -0.15 17.79
CA VAL A 190 -4.30 0.03 17.77
C VAL A 190 -3.90 1.09 18.79
N SER A 191 -2.71 0.97 19.35
CA SER A 191 -2.14 2.01 20.21
C SER A 191 -1.80 3.24 19.37
N PHE A 192 -2.26 4.40 19.82
CA PHE A 192 -1.97 5.67 19.19
C PHE A 192 -1.39 6.65 20.21
N THR A 193 -0.29 7.28 19.84
CA THR A 193 0.34 8.34 20.64
C THR A 193 0.68 9.53 19.75
N ALA A 194 0.54 10.73 20.31
CA ALA A 194 0.92 11.97 19.64
C ALA A 194 1.83 12.80 20.54
N GLU A 195 2.90 13.37 20.00
CA GLU A 195 3.85 14.22 20.70
C GLU A 195 3.94 15.58 19.99
N LEU A 196 3.97 16.66 20.79
CA LEU A 196 4.26 17.99 20.27
C LEU A 196 5.75 18.30 20.43
N ARG A 197 6.40 18.72 19.34
CA ARG A 197 7.76 19.27 19.36
C ARG A 197 7.71 20.66 18.75
N LYS A 198 8.12 21.66 19.54
CA LYS A 198 8.29 23.01 19.02
C LYS A 198 9.56 23.06 18.17
N ALA A 199 9.44 23.56 16.93
CA ALA A 199 10.55 23.78 16.01
C ALA A 199 11.25 25.11 16.29
#